data_32678763d163ec6504a1688e230495c4
#
_entry.id   32678763d163ec6504a1688e230495c4
#
_cell.length_a   1.000
_cell.length_b   1.000
_cell.length_c   1.000
_cell.angle_alpha   90.00
_cell.angle_beta   90.00
_cell.angle_gamma   90.00
#
_symmetry.space_group_name_H-M   'P 1'
#
loop_
_entity.id
_entity.type
_entity.pdbx_description
1 polymer ?
#
loop_
_entity_poly.entity_id
_entity_poly.type
_entity_poly.pdbx_seq_one_letter_code
_entity_poly.pdbx_strand_id
1 'polypeptide(L)'
;MKQTQNNGNLFALLPLAVFIFTFLGSGILLNDFYALPSSIAVILGIITAFILFQGTSDEKVSSLIAGCGDSKIITMCLIYLLAGAFAAVSTSMGGVDAVVNLGIENINSSYFPLGIFLIAAFLSTATGTSVGSIVALGPIAISLADKSGASLPLIGGSLLGGAMFGDNLSMISDTTIAATQSLECKMKDKFKVNLFIALPAALLTIVVLLFLGYGEGQLKVVAEEYELIAIVPYVLVIVLALIGINVFYTLFIGILSAGLIGFISNDFTLLTFSKTIYQGFTSMTDIFLLSMLTGGLAALVEKAGGITYLLHQIKKRIKTKKSAQMGIGALVGLVNVAIANNTVSIVVTGGIAKEINDDYELNPKKTATILDIFSCIFQGLLPYGAQVLLIISFSKGLLAWSDLLLNAWYYLFLFLVTLLAIYSNFWDRIIMKYSK
;
A
#
# COMPACT_ATOMS: atom_id res chain seq x y z
N MET A 1 6.32 -24.80 -34.84
CA MET A 1 7.47 -23.96 -34.43
C MET A 1 7.67 -24.18 -32.94
N LYS A 2 8.75 -24.81 -32.49
CA LYS A 2 9.12 -24.90 -31.07
C LYS A 2 9.46 -23.47 -30.62
N GLN A 3 8.61 -22.88 -29.83
CA GLN A 3 9.00 -21.66 -29.05
C GLN A 3 10.21 -22.06 -28.21
N THR A 4 11.37 -21.51 -28.53
CA THR A 4 12.53 -21.53 -27.63
C THR A 4 12.07 -20.93 -26.32
N GLN A 5 11.87 -21.76 -25.30
CA GLN A 5 11.57 -21.30 -23.94
C GLN A 5 12.72 -20.39 -23.50
N ASN A 6 12.50 -19.12 -23.56
CA ASN A 6 13.43 -18.12 -23.01
C ASN A 6 13.37 -18.28 -21.48
N ASN A 7 14.36 -18.95 -20.90
CA ASN A 7 14.42 -19.26 -19.46
C ASN A 7 14.59 -18.02 -18.58
N GLY A 8 14.55 -16.82 -19.17
CA GLY A 8 14.87 -15.58 -18.50
C GLY A 8 16.36 -15.48 -18.12
N ASN A 9 16.72 -14.38 -17.49
CA ASN A 9 18.10 -14.07 -17.12
C ASN A 9 18.21 -13.69 -15.66
N LEU A 10 18.95 -14.47 -14.85
CA LEU A 10 19.21 -14.16 -13.44
C LEU A 10 19.91 -12.80 -13.27
N PHE A 11 20.88 -12.49 -14.13
CA PHE A 11 21.61 -11.23 -14.06
C PHE A 11 20.73 -10.00 -14.31
N ALA A 12 19.57 -10.20 -14.93
CA ALA A 12 18.60 -9.12 -15.11
C ALA A 12 17.95 -8.65 -13.78
N LEU A 13 18.07 -9.44 -12.70
CA LEU A 13 17.62 -9.05 -11.36
C LEU A 13 18.67 -8.26 -10.58
N LEU A 14 19.92 -8.21 -11.04
CA LEU A 14 21.03 -7.54 -10.33
C LEU A 14 20.78 -6.03 -10.10
N PRO A 15 20.25 -5.26 -11.08
CA PRO A 15 19.92 -3.85 -10.86
C PRO A 15 18.92 -3.64 -9.71
N LEU A 16 17.91 -4.49 -9.62
CA LEU A 16 16.94 -4.46 -8.51
C LEU A 16 17.62 -4.82 -7.19
N ALA A 17 18.48 -5.83 -7.19
CA ALA A 17 19.25 -6.21 -6.00
C ALA A 17 20.15 -5.05 -5.55
N VAL A 18 20.84 -4.37 -6.46
CA VAL A 18 21.66 -3.17 -6.15
C VAL A 18 20.81 -2.09 -5.51
N PHE A 19 19.63 -1.78 -6.07
CA PHE A 19 18.71 -0.83 -5.47
C PHE A 19 18.34 -1.23 -4.02
N ILE A 20 17.82 -2.45 -3.83
CA ILE A 20 17.34 -2.93 -2.53
C ILE A 20 18.48 -2.98 -1.51
N PHE A 21 19.63 -3.55 -1.85
CA PHE A 21 20.76 -3.67 -0.94
C PHE A 21 21.40 -2.31 -0.61
N THR A 22 21.42 -1.37 -1.56
CA THR A 22 21.92 -0.01 -1.30
C THR A 22 20.95 0.70 -0.35
N PHE A 23 19.65 0.65 -0.58
CA PHE A 23 18.65 1.32 0.24
C PHE A 23 18.59 0.72 1.65
N LEU A 24 18.38 -0.60 1.77
CA LEU A 24 18.29 -1.27 3.08
C LEU A 24 19.64 -1.30 3.77
N GLY A 25 20.72 -1.55 3.03
CA GLY A 25 22.09 -1.61 3.58
C GLY A 25 22.54 -0.28 4.17
N SER A 26 22.29 0.84 3.48
CA SER A 26 22.59 2.16 4.03
C SER A 26 21.75 2.45 5.28
N GLY A 27 20.45 2.13 5.26
CA GLY A 27 19.57 2.32 6.42
C GLY A 27 20.02 1.56 7.66
N ILE A 28 20.45 0.31 7.49
CA ILE A 28 20.95 -0.53 8.58
C ILE A 28 22.33 -0.07 9.06
N LEU A 29 23.26 0.19 8.14
CA LEU A 29 24.64 0.56 8.49
C LEU A 29 24.73 1.93 9.17
N LEU A 30 23.90 2.88 8.74
CA LEU A 30 23.89 4.25 9.28
C LEU A 30 22.87 4.40 10.43
N ASN A 31 22.10 3.35 10.72
CA ASN A 31 20.99 3.37 11.67
C ASN A 31 19.99 4.52 11.40
N ASP A 32 19.87 4.88 10.13
CA ASP A 32 18.98 5.91 9.62
C ASP A 32 18.58 5.59 8.17
N PHE A 33 17.32 5.23 7.94
CA PHE A 33 16.78 4.89 6.63
C PHE A 33 16.60 6.10 5.70
N TYR A 34 16.82 7.32 6.21
CA TYR A 34 16.78 8.57 5.42
C TYR A 34 18.16 9.15 5.14
N ALA A 35 19.23 8.58 5.69
CA ALA A 35 20.59 9.03 5.43
C ALA A 35 20.96 8.99 3.93
N LEU A 36 20.44 7.98 3.21
CA LEU A 36 20.54 7.92 1.75
C LEU A 36 19.13 8.10 1.16
N PRO A 37 18.85 9.17 0.40
CA PRO A 37 17.59 9.33 -0.30
C PRO A 37 17.27 8.11 -1.17
N SER A 38 16.10 7.55 -1.03
CA SER A 38 15.68 6.33 -1.73
C SER A 38 15.73 6.45 -3.25
N SER A 39 15.48 7.65 -3.78
CA SER A 39 15.61 7.98 -5.20
C SER A 39 17.05 7.80 -5.71
N ILE A 40 18.07 8.09 -4.89
CA ILE A 40 19.48 7.87 -5.26
C ILE A 40 19.79 6.37 -5.32
N ALA A 41 19.26 5.56 -4.39
CA ALA A 41 19.43 4.11 -4.43
C ALA A 41 18.83 3.49 -5.72
N VAL A 42 17.66 3.97 -6.16
CA VAL A 42 17.06 3.53 -7.43
C VAL A 42 17.92 3.94 -8.63
N ILE A 43 18.47 5.15 -8.65
CA ILE A 43 19.36 5.61 -9.73
C ILE A 43 20.58 4.69 -9.84
N LEU A 44 21.16 4.22 -8.74
CA LEU A 44 22.26 3.24 -8.77
C LEU A 44 21.81 1.91 -9.41
N GLY A 45 20.57 1.45 -9.12
CA GLY A 45 19.96 0.32 -9.82
C GLY A 45 19.82 0.58 -11.32
N ILE A 46 19.31 1.74 -11.72
CA ILE A 46 19.17 2.13 -13.13
C ILE A 46 20.53 2.18 -13.84
N ILE A 47 21.55 2.79 -13.23
CA ILE A 47 22.92 2.80 -13.79
C ILE A 47 23.41 1.37 -13.98
N THR A 48 23.20 0.50 -13.01
CA THR A 48 23.57 -0.92 -13.11
C THR A 48 22.87 -1.59 -14.29
N ALA A 49 21.57 -1.32 -14.50
CA ALA A 49 20.84 -1.84 -15.66
C ALA A 49 21.40 -1.34 -16.98
N PHE A 50 21.77 -0.06 -17.06
CA PHE A 50 22.38 0.52 -18.27
C PHE A 50 23.76 -0.08 -18.60
N ILE A 51 24.54 -0.45 -17.59
CA ILE A 51 25.84 -1.10 -17.78
C ILE A 51 25.67 -2.56 -18.20
N LEU A 52 24.78 -3.30 -17.55
CA LEU A 52 24.69 -4.75 -17.71
C LEU A 52 23.81 -5.22 -18.87
N PHE A 53 22.76 -4.47 -19.21
CA PHE A 53 21.78 -4.94 -20.20
C PHE A 53 22.28 -4.68 -21.61
N GLN A 54 21.97 -5.63 -22.50
CA GLN A 54 22.26 -5.51 -23.93
C GLN A 54 21.28 -4.54 -24.60
N GLY A 55 21.65 -4.03 -25.75
CA GLY A 55 20.88 -3.07 -26.54
C GLY A 55 21.51 -1.69 -26.61
N THR A 56 20.98 -0.85 -27.47
CA THR A 56 21.45 0.53 -27.66
C THR A 56 21.05 1.41 -26.46
N SER A 57 21.74 2.53 -26.26
CA SER A 57 21.38 3.50 -25.24
C SER A 57 19.94 4.02 -25.43
N ASP A 58 19.54 4.24 -26.69
CA ASP A 58 18.20 4.72 -27.01
C ASP A 58 17.09 3.73 -26.64
N GLU A 59 17.32 2.43 -26.85
CA GLU A 59 16.40 1.38 -26.46
C GLU A 59 16.23 1.27 -24.92
N LYS A 60 17.33 1.46 -24.18
CA LYS A 60 17.31 1.46 -22.71
C LYS A 60 16.60 2.68 -22.17
N VAL A 61 16.92 3.88 -22.71
CA VAL A 61 16.24 5.13 -22.36
C VAL A 61 14.75 5.06 -22.67
N SER A 62 14.38 4.56 -23.85
CA SER A 62 12.98 4.40 -24.23
C SER A 62 12.22 3.47 -23.27
N SER A 63 12.86 2.36 -22.86
CA SER A 63 12.26 1.42 -21.89
C SER A 63 12.14 2.04 -20.50
N LEU A 64 13.14 2.77 -20.05
CA LEU A 64 13.11 3.54 -18.79
C LEU A 64 11.96 4.54 -18.78
N ILE A 65 11.86 5.36 -19.84
CA ILE A 65 10.81 6.37 -19.98
C ILE A 65 9.43 5.72 -20.01
N ALA A 66 9.26 4.61 -20.75
CA ALA A 66 8.00 3.88 -20.81
C ALA A 66 7.58 3.36 -19.42
N GLY A 67 8.53 2.85 -18.62
CA GLY A 67 8.25 2.43 -17.24
C GLY A 67 7.96 3.59 -16.30
N CYS A 68 8.72 4.69 -16.38
CA CYS A 68 8.45 5.90 -15.61
C CYS A 68 7.08 6.52 -15.97
N GLY A 69 6.68 6.43 -17.23
CA GLY A 69 5.42 6.97 -17.78
C GLY A 69 4.26 5.97 -17.78
N ASP A 70 4.38 4.82 -17.12
CA ASP A 70 3.26 3.89 -16.97
C ASP A 70 2.06 4.59 -16.34
N SER A 71 0.87 4.39 -16.92
CA SER A 71 -0.33 5.13 -16.53
C SER A 71 -0.70 4.95 -15.06
N LYS A 72 -0.46 3.75 -14.47
CA LYS A 72 -0.76 3.49 -13.06
C LYS A 72 0.26 4.17 -12.15
N ILE A 73 1.54 4.18 -12.54
CA ILE A 73 2.61 4.84 -11.79
C ILE A 73 2.39 6.35 -11.78
N ILE A 74 2.14 6.96 -12.94
CA ILE A 74 1.86 8.40 -13.03
C ILE A 74 0.60 8.77 -12.27
N THR A 75 -0.46 7.96 -12.34
CA THR A 75 -1.68 8.16 -11.54
C THR A 75 -1.36 8.22 -10.05
N MET A 76 -0.58 7.26 -9.54
CA MET A 76 -0.14 7.26 -8.13
C MET A 76 0.69 8.50 -7.78
N CYS A 77 1.65 8.86 -8.62
CA CYS A 77 2.49 10.05 -8.46
C CYS A 77 1.65 11.34 -8.33
N LEU A 78 0.62 11.48 -9.16
CA LEU A 78 -0.28 12.62 -9.09
C LEU A 78 -1.16 12.59 -7.84
N ILE A 79 -1.63 11.41 -7.41
CA ILE A 79 -2.36 11.25 -6.15
C ILE A 79 -1.49 11.70 -4.96
N TYR A 80 -0.20 11.39 -4.94
CA TYR A 80 0.69 11.84 -3.87
C TYR A 80 0.77 13.36 -3.78
N LEU A 81 0.91 14.06 -4.92
CA LEU A 81 0.93 15.52 -4.93
C LEU A 81 -0.38 16.10 -4.37
N LEU A 82 -1.53 15.60 -4.83
CA LEU A 82 -2.83 16.05 -4.33
C LEU A 82 -3.03 15.71 -2.85
N ALA A 83 -2.53 14.55 -2.40
CA ALA A 83 -2.57 14.14 -1.00
C ALA A 83 -1.77 15.09 -0.11
N GLY A 84 -0.55 15.42 -0.53
CA GLY A 84 0.29 16.41 0.17
C GLY A 84 -0.37 17.78 0.23
N ALA A 85 -0.95 18.24 -0.87
CA ALA A 85 -1.67 19.51 -0.92
C ALA A 85 -2.88 19.52 0.03
N PHE A 86 -3.70 18.45 0.01
CA PHE A 86 -4.85 18.31 0.91
C PHE A 86 -4.40 18.31 2.38
N ALA A 87 -3.37 17.52 2.71
CA ALA A 87 -2.82 17.47 4.07
C ALA A 87 -2.31 18.85 4.52
N ALA A 88 -1.52 19.54 3.69
CA ALA A 88 -0.97 20.85 4.03
C ALA A 88 -2.06 21.92 4.21
N VAL A 89 -3.02 22.01 3.30
CA VAL A 89 -4.12 22.99 3.37
C VAL A 89 -5.02 22.70 4.57
N SER A 90 -5.42 21.43 4.77
CA SER A 90 -6.28 21.04 5.89
C SER A 90 -5.62 21.25 7.25
N THR A 91 -4.30 21.03 7.36
CA THR A 91 -3.54 21.31 8.58
C THR A 91 -3.49 22.82 8.85
N SER A 92 -3.17 23.61 7.81
CA SER A 92 -3.01 25.06 7.96
C SER A 92 -4.32 25.82 8.32
N MET A 93 -5.48 25.24 7.98
CA MET A 93 -6.79 25.79 8.36
C MET A 93 -7.35 25.19 9.68
N GLY A 94 -6.53 24.41 10.42
CA GLY A 94 -6.95 23.80 11.68
C GLY A 94 -7.81 22.55 11.57
N GLY A 95 -8.02 22.01 10.35
CA GLY A 95 -8.91 20.87 10.12
C GLY A 95 -8.40 19.58 10.77
N VAL A 96 -7.09 19.32 10.73
CA VAL A 96 -6.48 18.15 11.40
C VAL A 96 -6.67 18.27 12.90
N ASP A 97 -6.38 19.46 13.47
CA ASP A 97 -6.51 19.72 14.90
C ASP A 97 -7.95 19.56 15.39
N ALA A 98 -8.92 20.05 14.62
CA ALA A 98 -10.33 19.91 14.95
C ALA A 98 -10.78 18.45 15.02
N VAL A 99 -10.40 17.61 14.03
CA VAL A 99 -10.73 16.17 14.04
C VAL A 99 -10.04 15.45 15.21
N VAL A 100 -8.79 15.78 15.49
CA VAL A 100 -8.00 15.17 16.56
C VAL A 100 -8.57 15.54 17.93
N ASN A 101 -8.87 16.83 18.18
CA ASN A 101 -9.44 17.28 19.46
C ASN A 101 -10.84 16.71 19.69
N LEU A 102 -11.67 16.60 18.63
CA LEU A 102 -12.96 15.90 18.72
C LEU A 102 -12.76 14.43 19.14
N GLY A 103 -11.74 13.75 18.60
CA GLY A 103 -11.37 12.39 18.98
C GLY A 103 -10.92 12.29 20.45
N ILE A 104 -10.02 13.17 20.88
CA ILE A 104 -9.48 13.21 22.26
C ILE A 104 -10.58 13.48 23.28
N GLU A 105 -11.52 14.38 22.96
CA GLU A 105 -12.64 14.71 23.85
C GLU A 105 -13.60 13.53 24.08
N ASN A 106 -13.83 12.71 23.04
CA ASN A 106 -14.90 11.72 23.06
C ASN A 106 -14.43 10.28 23.19
N ILE A 107 -13.15 9.98 22.93
CA ILE A 107 -12.60 8.62 22.88
C ILE A 107 -11.37 8.51 23.79
N ASN A 108 -11.31 7.48 24.61
CA ASN A 108 -10.11 7.20 25.39
C ASN A 108 -8.94 6.84 24.49
N SER A 109 -7.75 7.40 24.75
CA SER A 109 -6.53 7.21 23.95
C SER A 109 -6.15 5.76 23.74
N SER A 110 -6.46 4.88 24.70
CA SER A 110 -6.26 3.43 24.60
C SER A 110 -6.97 2.78 23.41
N TYR A 111 -8.03 3.38 22.89
CA TYR A 111 -8.80 2.86 21.76
C TYR A 111 -8.39 3.48 20.42
N PHE A 112 -7.48 4.44 20.39
CA PHE A 112 -7.09 5.09 19.13
C PHE A 112 -6.48 4.15 18.10
N PRO A 113 -5.56 3.22 18.47
CA PRO A 113 -5.04 2.26 17.48
C PRO A 113 -6.14 1.41 16.86
N LEU A 114 -7.07 0.92 17.68
CA LEU A 114 -8.23 0.16 17.21
C LEU A 114 -9.16 1.02 16.34
N GLY A 115 -9.46 2.23 16.77
CA GLY A 115 -10.32 3.16 16.04
C GLY A 115 -9.77 3.48 14.64
N ILE A 116 -8.49 3.79 14.56
CA ILE A 116 -7.80 4.04 13.28
C ILE A 116 -7.83 2.79 12.39
N PHE A 117 -7.56 1.60 12.94
CA PHE A 117 -7.66 0.35 12.18
C PHE A 117 -9.07 0.14 11.59
N LEU A 118 -10.12 0.31 12.41
CA LEU A 118 -11.51 0.09 11.98
C LEU A 118 -11.97 1.13 10.94
N ILE A 119 -11.65 2.41 11.15
CA ILE A 119 -12.02 3.48 10.21
C ILE A 119 -11.28 3.29 8.87
N ALA A 120 -9.98 2.98 8.91
CA ALA A 120 -9.20 2.71 7.71
C ALA A 120 -9.71 1.46 6.97
N ALA A 121 -10.06 0.40 7.71
CA ALA A 121 -10.64 -0.82 7.16
C ALA A 121 -11.98 -0.56 6.46
N PHE A 122 -12.87 0.18 7.11
CA PHE A 122 -14.16 0.55 6.55
C PHE A 122 -14.02 1.42 5.30
N LEU A 123 -13.23 2.50 5.40
CA LEU A 123 -13.02 3.42 4.28
C LEU A 123 -12.39 2.72 3.08
N SER A 124 -11.36 1.91 3.30
CA SER A 124 -10.68 1.18 2.24
C SER A 124 -11.55 0.10 1.60
N THR A 125 -12.38 -0.61 2.38
CA THR A 125 -13.35 -1.58 1.83
C THR A 125 -14.36 -0.89 0.93
N ALA A 126 -14.85 0.27 1.33
CA ALA A 126 -15.87 1.03 0.60
C ALA A 126 -15.32 1.73 -0.64
N THR A 127 -14.07 2.20 -0.60
CA THR A 127 -13.42 2.92 -1.72
C THR A 127 -12.67 2.00 -2.66
N GLY A 128 -12.28 0.81 -2.21
CA GLY A 128 -11.45 -0.12 -2.97
C GLY A 128 -10.00 0.30 -3.11
N THR A 129 -9.49 1.15 -2.20
CA THR A 129 -8.10 1.61 -2.27
C THR A 129 -7.48 1.86 -0.91
N SER A 130 -6.39 1.15 -0.61
CA SER A 130 -5.58 1.38 0.59
C SER A 130 -4.87 2.73 0.55
N VAL A 131 -4.33 3.11 -0.61
CA VAL A 131 -3.66 4.40 -0.80
C VAL A 131 -4.60 5.57 -0.52
N GLY A 132 -5.82 5.55 -1.11
CA GLY A 132 -6.82 6.59 -0.88
C GLY A 132 -7.22 6.74 0.58
N SER A 133 -7.35 5.62 1.29
CA SER A 133 -7.68 5.61 2.73
C SER A 133 -6.55 6.15 3.60
N ILE A 134 -5.30 5.80 3.30
CA ILE A 134 -4.12 6.33 4.00
C ILE A 134 -3.98 7.83 3.75
N VAL A 135 -4.23 8.29 2.53
CA VAL A 135 -4.21 9.72 2.19
C VAL A 135 -5.23 10.51 3.00
N ALA A 136 -6.45 9.99 3.13
CA ALA A 136 -7.52 10.65 3.86
C ALA A 136 -7.29 10.67 5.38
N LEU A 137 -6.76 9.58 5.95
CA LEU A 137 -6.66 9.39 7.40
C LEU A 137 -5.26 9.63 7.95
N GLY A 138 -4.21 9.58 7.11
CA GLY A 138 -2.82 9.66 7.55
C GLY A 138 -2.50 10.90 8.38
N PRO A 139 -2.79 12.12 7.91
CA PRO A 139 -2.54 13.33 8.69
C PRO A 139 -3.24 13.33 10.04
N ILE A 140 -4.49 12.84 10.08
CA ILE A 140 -5.27 12.72 11.32
C ILE A 140 -4.62 11.71 12.26
N ALA A 141 -4.29 10.52 11.77
CA ALA A 141 -3.70 9.44 12.56
C ALA A 141 -2.37 9.86 13.20
N ILE A 142 -1.49 10.51 12.43
CA ILE A 142 -0.19 11.00 12.92
C ILE A 142 -0.38 12.10 13.96
N SER A 143 -1.23 13.11 13.69
CA SER A 143 -1.50 14.18 14.63
C SER A 143 -2.20 13.67 15.91
N LEU A 144 -3.09 12.67 15.79
CA LEU A 144 -3.73 12.02 16.92
C LEU A 144 -2.70 11.35 17.84
N ALA A 145 -1.73 10.63 17.28
CA ALA A 145 -0.64 10.03 18.05
C ALA A 145 0.19 11.10 18.78
N ASP A 146 0.59 12.15 18.05
CA ASP A 146 1.41 13.24 18.60
C ASP A 146 0.72 13.96 19.76
N LYS A 147 -0.54 14.38 19.58
CA LYS A 147 -1.29 15.12 20.59
C LYS A 147 -1.76 14.27 21.77
N SER A 148 -2.10 12.99 21.54
CA SER A 148 -2.62 12.11 22.60
C SER A 148 -1.55 11.38 23.39
N GLY A 149 -0.29 11.38 22.90
CA GLY A 149 0.79 10.57 23.45
C GLY A 149 0.62 9.05 23.21
N ALA A 150 -0.33 8.64 22.35
CA ALA A 150 -0.45 7.26 21.92
C ALA A 150 0.75 6.87 21.06
N SER A 151 1.10 5.57 21.06
CA SER A 151 2.25 5.07 20.31
C SER A 151 2.10 5.35 18.81
N LEU A 152 2.94 6.23 18.29
CA LEU A 152 2.99 6.57 16.87
C LEU A 152 3.24 5.33 15.98
N PRO A 153 4.18 4.39 16.34
CA PRO A 153 4.35 3.14 15.62
C PRO A 153 3.08 2.28 15.57
N LEU A 154 2.36 2.16 16.69
CA LEU A 154 1.15 1.36 16.77
C LEU A 154 -0.01 1.99 15.96
N ILE A 155 -0.17 3.30 16.01
CA ILE A 155 -1.14 4.05 15.19
C ILE A 155 -0.81 3.90 13.70
N GLY A 156 0.46 4.07 13.30
CA GLY A 156 0.90 3.90 11.93
C GLY A 156 0.68 2.48 11.41
N GLY A 157 1.02 1.47 12.21
CA GLY A 157 0.77 0.05 11.90
C GLY A 157 -0.73 -0.29 11.82
N SER A 158 -1.55 0.33 12.67
CA SER A 158 -3.02 0.19 12.64
C SER A 158 -3.63 0.80 11.38
N LEU A 159 -3.19 1.99 10.99
CA LEU A 159 -3.61 2.64 9.75
C LEU A 159 -3.25 1.80 8.53
N LEU A 160 -2.01 1.33 8.46
CA LEU A 160 -1.52 0.49 7.38
C LEU A 160 -2.30 -0.83 7.29
N GLY A 161 -2.45 -1.53 8.42
CA GLY A 161 -3.16 -2.80 8.50
C GLY A 161 -4.64 -2.68 8.15
N GLY A 162 -5.33 -1.66 8.67
CA GLY A 162 -6.74 -1.39 8.38
C GLY A 162 -6.97 -1.06 6.90
N ALA A 163 -6.16 -0.17 6.33
CA ALA A 163 -6.26 0.19 4.92
C ALA A 163 -6.06 -1.02 4.00
N MET A 164 -5.10 -1.88 4.31
CA MET A 164 -4.84 -3.08 3.50
C MET A 164 -5.89 -4.19 3.72
N PHE A 165 -6.46 -4.32 4.91
CA PHE A 165 -7.62 -5.20 5.12
C PHE A 165 -8.78 -4.80 4.21
N GLY A 166 -9.09 -3.50 4.18
CA GLY A 166 -10.19 -2.99 3.37
C GLY A 166 -9.94 -3.18 1.88
N ASP A 167 -8.76 -2.86 1.38
CA ASP A 167 -8.36 -3.04 -0.02
C ASP A 167 -8.48 -4.52 -0.44
N ASN A 168 -7.89 -5.41 0.35
CA ASN A 168 -7.93 -6.85 0.10
C ASN A 168 -9.36 -7.43 0.13
N LEU A 169 -10.24 -6.93 1.01
CA LEU A 169 -11.61 -7.43 1.13
C LEU A 169 -12.58 -6.75 0.15
N SER A 170 -12.24 -5.57 -0.41
CA SER A 170 -13.12 -4.83 -1.29
C SER A 170 -13.44 -5.60 -2.59
N MET A 171 -14.70 -5.54 -3.03
CA MET A 171 -15.11 -6.08 -4.33
C MET A 171 -14.76 -5.16 -5.50
N ILE A 172 -14.51 -3.88 -5.23
CA ILE A 172 -14.24 -2.86 -6.25
C ILE A 172 -12.76 -2.47 -6.31
N SER A 173 -11.91 -3.08 -5.50
CA SER A 173 -10.46 -2.85 -5.55
C SER A 173 -9.86 -3.31 -6.87
N ASP A 174 -8.89 -2.52 -7.38
CA ASP A 174 -8.14 -2.86 -8.59
C ASP A 174 -7.44 -4.21 -8.49
N THR A 175 -6.95 -4.58 -7.30
CA THR A 175 -6.31 -5.88 -7.05
C THR A 175 -7.32 -7.03 -7.15
N THR A 176 -8.51 -6.85 -6.58
CA THR A 176 -9.61 -7.81 -6.70
C THR A 176 -10.04 -8.00 -8.15
N ILE A 177 -10.20 -6.90 -8.89
CA ILE A 177 -10.57 -6.93 -10.31
C ILE A 177 -9.49 -7.66 -11.12
N ALA A 178 -8.22 -7.29 -10.94
CA ALA A 178 -7.10 -7.91 -11.64
C ALA A 178 -6.99 -9.41 -11.34
N ALA A 179 -7.09 -9.82 -10.08
CA ALA A 179 -6.98 -11.23 -9.68
C ALA A 179 -8.15 -12.06 -10.22
N THR A 180 -9.38 -11.54 -10.17
CA THR A 180 -10.56 -12.28 -10.63
C THR A 180 -10.63 -12.37 -12.15
N GLN A 181 -10.21 -11.33 -12.87
CA GLN A 181 -10.08 -11.37 -14.33
C GLN A 181 -9.01 -12.36 -14.77
N SER A 182 -7.85 -12.37 -14.14
CA SER A 182 -6.76 -13.30 -14.45
C SER A 182 -7.16 -14.76 -14.26
N LEU A 183 -7.96 -15.07 -13.24
CA LEU A 183 -8.41 -16.44 -12.93
C LEU A 183 -9.82 -16.76 -13.49
N GLU A 184 -10.43 -15.87 -14.26
CA GLU A 184 -11.76 -16.04 -14.85
C GLU A 184 -12.84 -16.42 -13.81
N CYS A 185 -12.80 -15.82 -12.63
CA CYS A 185 -13.77 -16.10 -11.58
C CYS A 185 -14.56 -14.83 -11.20
N LYS A 186 -15.72 -15.00 -10.55
CA LYS A 186 -16.57 -13.86 -10.16
C LYS A 186 -16.00 -13.17 -8.91
N MET A 187 -15.98 -11.84 -8.90
CA MET A 187 -15.57 -11.03 -7.74
C MET A 187 -16.30 -11.41 -6.45
N LYS A 188 -17.62 -11.65 -6.53
CA LYS A 188 -18.44 -12.09 -5.39
C LYS A 188 -17.96 -13.42 -4.79
N ASP A 189 -17.49 -14.34 -5.63
CA ASP A 189 -17.02 -15.64 -5.19
C ASP A 189 -15.63 -15.54 -4.53
N LYS A 190 -14.73 -14.73 -5.11
CA LYS A 190 -13.45 -14.40 -4.48
C LYS A 190 -13.66 -13.72 -3.13
N PHE A 191 -14.59 -12.75 -3.05
CA PHE A 191 -14.94 -12.08 -1.80
C PHE A 191 -15.35 -13.07 -0.70
N LYS A 192 -16.22 -14.02 -1.00
CA LYS A 192 -16.63 -15.04 -0.03
C LYS A 192 -15.43 -15.86 0.49
N VAL A 193 -14.55 -16.31 -0.39
CA VAL A 193 -13.33 -17.05 0.00
C VAL A 193 -12.43 -16.17 0.85
N ASN A 194 -12.22 -14.94 0.42
CA ASN A 194 -11.34 -13.99 1.10
C ASN A 194 -11.84 -13.63 2.50
N LEU A 195 -13.16 -13.51 2.68
CA LEU A 195 -13.76 -13.22 3.98
C LEU A 195 -13.36 -14.26 5.05
N PHE A 196 -13.28 -15.55 4.68
CA PHE A 196 -12.87 -16.62 5.61
C PHE A 196 -11.36 -16.59 5.93
N ILE A 197 -10.57 -15.79 5.24
CA ILE A 197 -9.12 -15.63 5.51
C ILE A 197 -8.85 -14.27 6.15
N ALA A 198 -9.35 -13.19 5.56
CA ALA A 198 -9.08 -11.83 6.00
C ALA A 198 -9.80 -11.47 7.32
N LEU A 199 -11.05 -11.94 7.52
CA LEU A 199 -11.82 -11.61 8.73
C LEU A 199 -11.19 -12.22 10.00
N PRO A 200 -10.80 -13.52 10.05
CA PRO A 200 -10.08 -14.05 11.21
C PRO A 200 -8.78 -13.30 11.51
N ALA A 201 -8.02 -12.90 10.48
CA ALA A 201 -6.81 -12.11 10.66
C ALA A 201 -7.13 -10.72 11.27
N ALA A 202 -8.19 -10.06 10.79
CA ALA A 202 -8.64 -8.79 11.34
C ALA A 202 -9.12 -8.92 12.80
N LEU A 203 -9.87 -9.96 13.13
CA LEU A 203 -10.32 -10.21 14.50
C LEU A 203 -9.15 -10.44 15.47
N LEU A 204 -8.13 -11.19 15.05
CA LEU A 204 -6.89 -11.34 15.83
C LEU A 204 -6.17 -10.01 15.99
N THR A 205 -6.12 -9.19 14.95
CA THR A 205 -5.55 -7.84 15.00
C THR A 205 -6.31 -6.96 15.99
N ILE A 206 -7.64 -6.96 15.95
CA ILE A 206 -8.48 -6.21 16.91
C ILE A 206 -8.16 -6.60 18.35
N VAL A 207 -8.04 -7.90 18.63
CA VAL A 207 -7.69 -8.39 19.97
C VAL A 207 -6.33 -7.85 20.41
N VAL A 208 -5.32 -7.93 19.55
CA VAL A 208 -3.98 -7.42 19.87
C VAL A 208 -3.99 -5.90 20.08
N LEU A 209 -4.69 -5.14 19.23
CA LEU A 209 -4.77 -3.69 19.37
C LEU A 209 -5.50 -3.25 20.65
N LEU A 210 -6.50 -4.02 21.10
CA LEU A 210 -7.14 -3.78 22.39
C LEU A 210 -6.16 -3.96 23.55
N PHE A 211 -5.34 -5.03 23.52
CA PHE A 211 -4.37 -5.28 24.59
C PHE A 211 -3.22 -4.27 24.58
N LEU A 212 -2.65 -3.96 23.43
CA LEU A 212 -1.52 -3.04 23.30
C LEU A 212 -1.95 -1.58 23.60
N GLY A 213 -3.13 -1.16 23.12
CA GLY A 213 -3.65 0.17 23.41
C GLY A 213 -3.95 0.39 24.89
N TYR A 214 -4.33 -0.67 25.62
CA TYR A 214 -4.60 -0.56 27.07
C TYR A 214 -3.32 -0.44 27.92
N GLY A 215 -2.19 -0.93 27.42
CA GLY A 215 -0.88 -0.87 28.10
C GLY A 215 -0.17 0.49 28.01
N GLU A 216 -0.57 1.35 27.10
CA GLU A 216 -0.05 2.70 26.96
C GLU A 216 -0.76 3.61 27.96
N GLY A 217 0.00 4.17 28.91
CA GLY A 217 -0.52 4.93 30.04
C GLY A 217 -1.53 5.99 29.62
N GLN A 218 -2.61 6.10 30.39
CA GLN A 218 -3.63 7.11 30.20
C GLN A 218 -3.07 8.52 30.45
N LEU A 219 -2.44 9.11 29.45
CA LEU A 219 -2.20 10.55 29.48
C LEU A 219 -3.58 11.22 29.37
N LYS A 220 -3.99 11.92 30.44
CA LYS A 220 -5.16 12.80 30.37
C LYS A 220 -4.77 14.00 29.52
N VAL A 221 -4.90 13.85 28.22
CA VAL A 221 -4.76 14.97 27.29
C VAL A 221 -6.08 15.73 27.31
N VAL A 222 -6.00 17.01 27.57
CA VAL A 222 -7.16 17.92 27.50
C VAL A 222 -7.28 18.37 26.04
N ALA A 223 -8.46 18.19 25.46
CA ALA A 223 -8.74 18.70 24.13
C ALA A 223 -8.63 20.24 24.13
N GLU A 224 -8.00 20.79 23.12
CA GLU A 224 -7.97 22.22 22.86
C GLU A 224 -9.29 22.69 22.23
N GLU A 225 -9.59 23.97 22.29
CA GLU A 225 -10.74 24.56 21.60
C GLU A 225 -10.58 24.38 20.09
N TYR A 226 -11.64 23.96 19.40
CA TYR A 226 -11.64 23.73 17.94
C TYR A 226 -12.97 24.15 17.32
N GLU A 227 -12.92 24.51 16.05
CA GLU A 227 -14.11 24.86 15.28
C GLU A 227 -14.61 23.65 14.49
N LEU A 228 -15.88 23.26 14.71
CA LEU A 228 -16.50 22.11 14.01
C LEU A 228 -16.52 22.28 12.48
N ILE A 229 -16.57 23.52 11.97
CA ILE A 229 -16.55 23.77 10.53
C ILE A 229 -15.24 23.31 9.87
N ALA A 230 -14.14 23.31 10.62
CA ALA A 230 -12.83 22.87 10.13
C ALA A 230 -12.78 21.35 9.85
N ILE A 231 -13.73 20.57 10.39
CA ILE A 231 -13.85 19.12 10.15
C ILE A 231 -14.49 18.82 8.76
N VAL A 232 -15.27 19.77 8.23
CA VAL A 232 -16.07 19.56 7.00
C VAL A 232 -15.26 19.03 5.82
N PRO A 233 -14.05 19.50 5.48
CA PRO A 233 -13.28 18.96 4.36
C PRO A 233 -12.96 17.46 4.50
N TYR A 234 -12.65 17.00 5.72
CA TYR A 234 -12.40 15.58 5.98
C TYR A 234 -13.66 14.74 5.85
N VAL A 235 -14.78 15.19 6.40
CA VAL A 235 -16.07 14.51 6.26
C VAL A 235 -16.46 14.45 4.77
N LEU A 236 -16.27 15.54 4.04
CA LEU A 236 -16.56 15.61 2.61
C LEU A 236 -15.71 14.62 1.82
N VAL A 237 -14.40 14.57 2.05
CA VAL A 237 -13.49 13.59 1.40
C VAL A 237 -13.93 12.16 1.70
N ILE A 238 -14.25 11.84 2.95
CA ILE A 238 -14.72 10.50 3.34
C ILE A 238 -16.05 10.18 2.63
N VAL A 239 -17.02 11.08 2.63
CA VAL A 239 -18.33 10.87 1.98
C VAL A 239 -18.16 10.68 0.47
N LEU A 240 -17.38 11.53 -0.20
CA LEU A 240 -17.12 11.41 -1.65
C LEU A 240 -16.44 10.08 -1.99
N ALA A 241 -15.46 9.66 -1.16
CA ALA A 241 -14.81 8.37 -1.31
C ALA A 241 -15.82 7.21 -1.13
N LEU A 242 -16.68 7.26 -0.10
CA LEU A 242 -17.68 6.21 0.19
C LEU A 242 -18.73 6.07 -0.94
N ILE A 243 -19.11 7.15 -1.59
CA ILE A 243 -20.05 7.08 -2.75
C ILE A 243 -19.34 6.73 -4.07
N GLY A 244 -18.02 6.42 -4.02
CA GLY A 244 -17.27 5.91 -5.15
C GLY A 244 -16.75 6.98 -6.12
N ILE A 245 -16.66 8.24 -5.69
CA ILE A 245 -16.01 9.29 -6.48
C ILE A 245 -14.50 8.99 -6.57
N ASN A 246 -13.93 9.14 -7.75
CA ASN A 246 -12.51 8.91 -8.00
C ASN A 246 -11.65 9.76 -7.06
N VAL A 247 -10.57 9.14 -6.53
CA VAL A 247 -9.65 9.74 -5.54
C VAL A 247 -9.12 11.11 -5.98
N PHE A 248 -8.88 11.31 -7.28
CA PHE A 248 -8.47 12.60 -7.85
C PHE A 248 -9.47 13.71 -7.57
N TYR A 249 -10.73 13.48 -7.96
CA TYR A 249 -11.79 14.46 -7.74
C TYR A 249 -12.07 14.67 -6.28
N THR A 250 -12.01 13.59 -5.48
CA THR A 250 -12.21 13.63 -4.03
C THR A 250 -11.19 14.55 -3.37
N LEU A 251 -9.91 14.39 -3.69
CA LEU A 251 -8.84 15.24 -3.14
C LEU A 251 -8.93 16.68 -3.65
N PHE A 252 -9.23 16.86 -4.93
CA PHE A 252 -9.38 18.20 -5.51
C PHE A 252 -10.50 18.99 -4.82
N ILE A 253 -11.66 18.36 -4.64
CA ILE A 253 -12.80 18.94 -3.92
C ILE A 253 -12.44 19.18 -2.45
N GLY A 254 -11.69 18.25 -1.82
CA GLY A 254 -11.16 18.40 -0.47
C GLY A 254 -10.27 19.63 -0.31
N ILE A 255 -9.30 19.83 -1.22
CA ILE A 255 -8.41 21.00 -1.22
C ILE A 255 -9.21 22.29 -1.38
N LEU A 256 -10.16 22.33 -2.33
CA LEU A 256 -10.99 23.51 -2.57
C LEU A 256 -11.89 23.82 -1.37
N SER A 257 -12.50 22.82 -0.75
CA SER A 257 -13.35 22.99 0.43
C SER A 257 -12.56 23.48 1.64
N ALA A 258 -11.38 22.92 1.88
CA ALA A 258 -10.48 23.39 2.93
C ALA A 258 -9.98 24.82 2.69
N GLY A 259 -9.64 25.13 1.42
CA GLY A 259 -9.28 26.48 1.00
C GLY A 259 -10.42 27.49 1.23
N LEU A 260 -11.66 27.13 0.84
CA LEU A 260 -12.83 27.99 1.02
C LEU A 260 -13.08 28.31 2.50
N ILE A 261 -13.00 27.30 3.37
CA ILE A 261 -13.15 27.52 4.82
C ILE A 261 -12.03 28.41 5.33
N GLY A 262 -10.77 28.15 4.99
CA GLY A 262 -9.64 28.97 5.41
C GLY A 262 -9.70 30.42 4.87
N PHE A 263 -10.36 30.68 3.73
CA PHE A 263 -10.65 32.05 3.27
C PHE A 263 -11.74 32.72 4.12
N ILE A 264 -12.76 31.98 4.53
CA ILE A 264 -13.85 32.51 5.37
C ILE A 264 -13.32 32.81 6.78
N SER A 265 -12.48 31.95 7.35
CA SER A 265 -11.86 32.13 8.68
C SER A 265 -10.71 33.15 8.66
N ASN A 266 -10.37 33.74 7.53
CA ASN A 266 -9.21 34.63 7.32
C ASN A 266 -7.83 33.99 7.55
N ASP A 267 -7.74 32.66 7.55
CA ASP A 267 -6.47 31.92 7.66
C ASP A 267 -5.67 31.99 6.35
N PHE A 268 -6.38 32.16 5.22
CA PHE A 268 -5.78 32.22 3.90
C PHE A 268 -6.03 33.55 3.16
N THR A 269 -4.97 34.01 2.52
CA THR A 269 -5.03 34.84 1.31
C THR A 269 -4.80 33.95 0.09
N LEU A 270 -5.12 34.43 -1.13
CA LEU A 270 -4.85 33.66 -2.34
C LEU A 270 -3.37 33.25 -2.47
N LEU A 271 -2.47 34.14 -2.05
CA LEU A 271 -1.03 33.87 -2.08
C LEU A 271 -0.62 32.80 -1.05
N THR A 272 -1.10 32.89 0.19
CA THR A 272 -0.78 31.90 1.23
C THR A 272 -1.37 30.54 0.89
N PHE A 273 -2.61 30.49 0.41
CA PHE A 273 -3.23 29.25 -0.07
C PHE A 273 -2.40 28.57 -1.18
N SER A 274 -1.98 29.34 -2.20
CA SER A 274 -1.15 28.81 -3.29
C SER A 274 0.21 28.30 -2.79
N LYS A 275 0.84 29.03 -1.84
CA LYS A 275 2.10 28.61 -1.22
C LYS A 275 1.93 27.31 -0.39
N THR A 276 0.83 27.19 0.34
CA THR A 276 0.53 25.98 1.13
C THR A 276 0.31 24.77 0.24
N ILE A 277 -0.41 24.90 -0.88
CA ILE A 277 -0.53 23.83 -1.88
C ILE A 277 0.85 23.41 -2.39
N TYR A 278 1.70 24.38 -2.76
CA TYR A 278 3.04 24.09 -3.26
C TYR A 278 3.93 23.40 -2.20
N GLN A 279 3.84 23.82 -0.95
CA GLN A 279 4.51 23.11 0.17
C GLN A 279 4.04 21.67 0.30
N GLY A 280 2.74 21.43 0.14
CA GLY A 280 2.17 20.08 0.10
C GLY A 280 2.73 19.24 -1.06
N PHE A 281 2.87 19.80 -2.27
CA PHE A 281 3.53 19.11 -3.38
C PHE A 281 4.97 18.77 -3.07
N THR A 282 5.71 19.74 -2.51
CA THR A 282 7.14 19.57 -2.19
C THR A 282 7.34 18.47 -1.13
N SER A 283 6.46 18.35 -0.15
CA SER A 283 6.54 17.29 0.88
C SER A 283 6.40 15.88 0.31
N MET A 284 5.82 15.72 -0.88
CA MET A 284 5.61 14.44 -1.55
C MET A 284 6.62 14.16 -2.67
N THR A 285 7.59 15.05 -2.90
CA THR A 285 8.54 14.94 -4.02
C THR A 285 9.37 13.66 -3.95
N ASP A 286 9.82 13.25 -2.77
CA ASP A 286 10.65 12.05 -2.62
C ASP A 286 9.88 10.77 -3.00
N ILE A 287 8.63 10.67 -2.58
CA ILE A 287 7.76 9.52 -2.94
C ILE A 287 7.45 9.54 -4.43
N PHE A 288 7.18 10.71 -4.99
CA PHE A 288 6.94 10.91 -6.41
C PHE A 288 8.12 10.40 -7.24
N LEU A 289 9.34 10.89 -6.93
CA LEU A 289 10.56 10.49 -7.63
C LEU A 289 10.84 9.00 -7.49
N LEU A 290 10.74 8.47 -6.26
CA LEU A 290 10.98 7.06 -6.00
C LEU A 290 10.02 6.16 -6.79
N SER A 291 8.72 6.44 -6.75
CA SER A 291 7.71 5.64 -7.46
C SER A 291 7.88 5.69 -8.98
N MET A 292 8.18 6.87 -9.53
CA MET A 292 8.45 7.04 -10.95
C MET A 292 9.70 6.26 -11.39
N LEU A 293 10.80 6.41 -10.66
CA LEU A 293 12.07 5.77 -11.00
C LEU A 293 12.04 4.25 -10.80
N THR A 294 11.36 3.76 -9.77
CA THR A 294 11.18 2.31 -9.58
C THR A 294 10.38 1.68 -10.71
N GLY A 295 9.36 2.38 -11.22
CA GLY A 295 8.65 1.95 -12.42
C GLY A 295 9.55 1.82 -13.64
N GLY A 296 10.42 2.78 -13.84
CA GLY A 296 11.43 2.75 -14.91
C GLY A 296 12.43 1.60 -14.74
N LEU A 297 12.92 1.37 -13.53
CA LEU A 297 13.82 0.25 -13.22
C LEU A 297 13.12 -1.10 -13.45
N ALA A 298 11.87 -1.24 -13.03
CA ALA A 298 11.07 -2.45 -13.22
C ALA A 298 10.91 -2.80 -14.71
N ALA A 299 10.61 -1.80 -15.55
CA ALA A 299 10.49 -1.99 -17.00
C ALA A 299 11.81 -2.45 -17.66
N LEU A 300 12.96 -1.91 -17.21
CA LEU A 300 14.28 -2.37 -17.66
C LEU A 300 14.54 -3.83 -17.27
N VAL A 301 14.25 -4.20 -16.03
CA VAL A 301 14.43 -5.57 -15.49
C VAL A 301 13.51 -6.57 -16.21
N GLU A 302 12.26 -6.19 -16.46
CA GLU A 302 11.28 -7.00 -17.19
C GLU A 302 11.74 -7.24 -18.62
N LYS A 303 12.11 -6.20 -19.35
CA LYS A 303 12.62 -6.30 -20.72
C LYS A 303 13.87 -7.18 -20.84
N ALA A 304 14.74 -7.14 -19.83
CA ALA A 304 15.95 -7.96 -19.76
C ALA A 304 15.66 -9.43 -19.38
N GLY A 305 14.39 -9.79 -19.08
CA GLY A 305 13.97 -11.15 -18.76
C GLY A 305 14.13 -11.54 -17.30
N GLY A 306 14.29 -10.56 -16.38
CA GLY A 306 14.39 -10.83 -14.94
C GLY A 306 13.12 -11.42 -14.36
N ILE A 307 11.96 -10.85 -14.71
CA ILE A 307 10.66 -11.38 -14.28
C ILE A 307 10.44 -12.80 -14.86
N THR A 308 10.73 -13.00 -16.14
CA THR A 308 10.64 -14.32 -16.79
C THR A 308 11.50 -15.37 -16.07
N TYR A 309 12.69 -14.99 -15.60
CA TYR A 309 13.54 -15.89 -14.81
C TYR A 309 12.88 -16.31 -13.49
N LEU A 310 12.32 -15.36 -12.74
CA LEU A 310 11.61 -15.65 -11.49
C LEU A 310 10.45 -16.62 -11.72
N LEU A 311 9.65 -16.35 -12.74
CA LEU A 311 8.52 -17.18 -13.15
C LEU A 311 8.96 -18.63 -13.41
N HIS A 312 10.02 -18.81 -14.18
CA HIS A 312 10.54 -20.12 -14.52
C HIS A 312 11.09 -20.89 -13.30
N GLN A 313 11.81 -20.22 -12.40
CA GLN A 313 12.36 -20.83 -11.20
C GLN A 313 11.28 -21.30 -10.21
N ILE A 314 10.21 -20.55 -10.08
CA ILE A 314 9.08 -20.91 -9.20
C ILE A 314 8.34 -22.11 -9.80
N LYS A 315 8.02 -22.09 -11.10
CA LYS A 315 7.32 -23.18 -11.78
C LYS A 315 8.07 -24.51 -11.63
N LYS A 316 9.40 -24.52 -11.68
CA LYS A 316 10.22 -25.72 -11.47
C LYS A 316 10.11 -26.35 -10.06
N ARG A 317 9.76 -25.58 -9.05
CA ARG A 317 9.68 -26.03 -7.66
C ARG A 317 8.31 -26.54 -7.25
N ILE A 318 7.30 -26.34 -8.10
CA ILE A 318 5.92 -26.76 -7.83
C ILE A 318 5.80 -28.26 -8.11
N LYS A 319 5.26 -29.02 -7.14
CA LYS A 319 5.08 -30.50 -7.25
C LYS A 319 3.71 -30.97 -6.78
N THR A 320 2.98 -30.17 -6.01
CA THR A 320 1.69 -30.54 -5.38
C THR A 320 0.73 -29.37 -5.42
N LYS A 321 -0.59 -29.62 -5.20
CA LYS A 321 -1.60 -28.55 -5.10
C LYS A 321 -1.24 -27.49 -4.05
N LYS A 322 -0.68 -27.88 -2.90
CA LYS A 322 -0.27 -26.96 -1.84
C LYS A 322 0.96 -26.15 -2.25
N SER A 323 1.96 -26.79 -2.84
CA SER A 323 3.14 -26.06 -3.35
C SER A 323 2.80 -25.18 -4.55
N ALA A 324 1.76 -25.49 -5.33
CA ALA A 324 1.26 -24.64 -6.39
C ALA A 324 0.65 -23.34 -5.84
N GLN A 325 -0.21 -23.43 -4.82
CA GLN A 325 -0.78 -22.27 -4.15
C GLN A 325 0.31 -21.37 -3.53
N MET A 326 1.28 -21.95 -2.82
CA MET A 326 2.43 -21.21 -2.29
C MET A 326 3.31 -20.63 -3.39
N GLY A 327 3.51 -21.37 -4.48
CA GLY A 327 4.27 -20.91 -5.64
C GLY A 327 3.64 -19.66 -6.27
N ILE A 328 2.32 -19.64 -6.42
CA ILE A 328 1.57 -18.49 -6.94
C ILE A 328 1.73 -17.29 -6.00
N GLY A 329 1.58 -17.49 -4.68
CA GLY A 329 1.79 -16.44 -3.68
C GLY A 329 3.22 -15.89 -3.70
N ALA A 330 4.23 -16.77 -3.72
CA ALA A 330 5.63 -16.38 -3.81
C ALA A 330 5.93 -15.62 -5.12
N LEU A 331 5.31 -16.06 -6.23
CA LEU A 331 5.46 -15.45 -7.52
C LEU A 331 5.00 -13.99 -7.53
N VAL A 332 3.75 -13.75 -7.16
CA VAL A 332 3.21 -12.38 -7.13
C VAL A 332 3.95 -11.51 -6.13
N GLY A 333 4.37 -12.06 -4.98
CA GLY A 333 5.16 -11.34 -3.98
C GLY A 333 6.52 -10.91 -4.51
N LEU A 334 7.28 -11.80 -5.15
CA LEU A 334 8.59 -11.47 -5.73
C LEU A 334 8.47 -10.48 -6.90
N VAL A 335 7.44 -10.61 -7.74
CA VAL A 335 7.18 -9.63 -8.79
C VAL A 335 6.78 -8.28 -8.18
N ASN A 336 6.03 -8.28 -7.07
CA ASN A 336 5.70 -7.06 -6.35
C ASN A 336 6.94 -6.37 -5.75
N VAL A 337 7.90 -7.12 -5.23
CA VAL A 337 9.21 -6.58 -4.83
C VAL A 337 9.90 -5.87 -6.00
N ALA A 338 9.79 -6.40 -7.22
CA ALA A 338 10.39 -5.80 -8.41
C ALA A 338 9.67 -4.54 -8.89
N ILE A 339 8.34 -4.52 -8.81
CA ILE A 339 7.47 -3.50 -9.45
C ILE A 339 6.98 -2.45 -8.45
N ALA A 340 6.95 -2.77 -7.14
CA ALA A 340 6.40 -1.95 -6.05
C ALA A 340 4.92 -1.53 -6.27
N ASN A 341 4.16 -2.34 -7.02
CA ASN A 341 2.74 -2.11 -7.29
C ASN A 341 1.97 -3.44 -7.31
N ASN A 342 1.08 -3.62 -6.34
CA ASN A 342 0.32 -4.85 -6.15
C ASN A 342 -0.59 -5.20 -7.36
N THR A 343 -1.30 -4.23 -7.91
CA THR A 343 -2.20 -4.46 -9.05
C THR A 343 -1.42 -4.87 -10.31
N VAL A 344 -0.33 -4.16 -10.61
CA VAL A 344 0.53 -4.49 -11.77
C VAL A 344 1.15 -5.87 -11.58
N SER A 345 1.59 -6.21 -10.38
CA SER A 345 2.17 -7.52 -10.06
C SER A 345 1.16 -8.66 -10.28
N ILE A 346 -0.11 -8.44 -9.92
CA ILE A 346 -1.19 -9.39 -10.19
C ILE A 346 -1.41 -9.55 -11.69
N VAL A 347 -1.47 -8.45 -12.45
CA VAL A 347 -1.68 -8.49 -13.91
C VAL A 347 -0.53 -9.26 -14.61
N VAL A 348 0.72 -8.95 -14.26
CA VAL A 348 1.91 -9.59 -14.84
C VAL A 348 1.97 -11.09 -14.51
N THR A 349 1.58 -11.48 -13.30
CA THR A 349 1.66 -12.89 -12.86
C THR A 349 0.38 -13.67 -13.16
N GLY A 350 -0.71 -13.00 -13.47
CA GLY A 350 -2.04 -13.57 -13.57
C GLY A 350 -2.17 -14.71 -14.60
N GLY A 351 -1.59 -14.52 -15.77
CA GLY A 351 -1.61 -15.56 -16.84
C GLY A 351 -0.91 -16.85 -16.41
N ILE A 352 0.22 -16.73 -15.70
CA ILE A 352 0.96 -17.89 -15.18
C ILE A 352 0.27 -18.51 -13.99
N ALA A 353 -0.31 -17.67 -13.10
CA ALA A 353 -1.13 -18.17 -12.00
C ALA A 353 -2.31 -19.00 -12.52
N LYS A 354 -2.93 -18.58 -13.64
CA LYS A 354 -3.98 -19.35 -14.32
C LYS A 354 -3.44 -20.67 -14.87
N GLU A 355 -2.32 -20.65 -15.57
CA GLU A 355 -1.68 -21.88 -16.10
C GLU A 355 -1.38 -22.87 -14.96
N ILE A 356 -0.77 -22.42 -13.85
CA ILE A 356 -0.51 -23.26 -12.67
C ILE A 356 -1.83 -23.74 -12.05
N ASN A 357 -2.85 -22.87 -11.98
CA ASN A 357 -4.17 -23.24 -11.47
C ASN A 357 -4.76 -24.42 -12.26
N ASP A 358 -4.69 -24.36 -13.58
CA ASP A 358 -5.26 -25.36 -14.47
C ASP A 358 -4.40 -26.65 -14.47
N ASP A 359 -3.06 -26.57 -14.54
CA ASP A 359 -2.14 -27.70 -14.46
C ASP A 359 -2.31 -28.53 -13.18
N TYR A 360 -2.60 -27.87 -12.05
CA TYR A 360 -2.75 -28.52 -10.75
C TYR A 360 -4.22 -28.64 -10.29
N GLU A 361 -5.17 -28.37 -11.19
CA GLU A 361 -6.61 -28.42 -10.89
C GLU A 361 -6.95 -27.73 -9.55
N LEU A 362 -6.50 -26.48 -9.38
CA LEU A 362 -6.82 -25.68 -8.19
C LEU A 362 -8.18 -25.03 -8.34
N ASN A 363 -8.71 -24.49 -7.24
CA ASN A 363 -9.94 -23.72 -7.30
C ASN A 363 -9.64 -22.26 -7.70
N PRO A 364 -10.16 -21.76 -8.84
CA PRO A 364 -9.84 -20.41 -9.34
C PRO A 364 -10.16 -19.30 -8.34
N LYS A 365 -11.26 -19.43 -7.56
CA LYS A 365 -11.66 -18.45 -6.53
C LYS A 365 -10.60 -18.35 -5.42
N LYS A 366 -10.10 -19.49 -4.94
CA LYS A 366 -9.05 -19.55 -3.92
C LYS A 366 -7.71 -19.07 -4.48
N THR A 367 -7.38 -19.43 -5.71
CA THR A 367 -6.17 -18.97 -6.38
C THR A 367 -6.18 -17.45 -6.57
N ALA A 368 -7.30 -16.86 -7.01
CA ALA A 368 -7.45 -15.41 -7.10
C ALA A 368 -7.31 -14.73 -5.71
N THR A 369 -7.86 -15.35 -4.66
CA THR A 369 -7.70 -14.86 -3.29
C THR A 369 -6.25 -14.88 -2.81
N ILE A 370 -5.52 -15.98 -3.07
CA ILE A 370 -4.10 -16.11 -2.71
C ILE A 370 -3.25 -15.08 -3.47
N LEU A 371 -3.52 -14.91 -4.75
CA LEU A 371 -2.81 -13.93 -5.61
C LEU A 371 -2.96 -12.51 -5.04
N ASP A 372 -4.18 -12.11 -4.68
CA ASP A 372 -4.48 -10.82 -4.08
C ASP A 372 -3.88 -10.66 -2.68
N ILE A 373 -4.09 -11.63 -1.78
CA ILE A 373 -3.57 -11.56 -0.40
C ILE A 373 -2.04 -11.43 -0.39
N PHE A 374 -1.32 -12.25 -1.16
CA PHE A 374 0.13 -12.18 -1.17
C PHE A 374 0.63 -10.88 -1.81
N SER A 375 -0.03 -10.36 -2.85
CA SER A 375 0.31 -9.04 -3.38
C SER A 375 0.15 -7.94 -2.33
N CYS A 376 -0.94 -7.96 -1.57
CA CYS A 376 -1.19 -7.01 -0.47
C CYS A 376 -0.17 -7.14 0.66
N ILE A 377 0.16 -8.38 1.09
CA ILE A 377 1.17 -8.60 2.14
C ILE A 377 2.52 -8.03 1.71
N PHE A 378 3.01 -8.39 0.53
CA PHE A 378 4.30 -7.89 0.06
C PHE A 378 4.29 -6.38 -0.13
N GLN A 379 3.24 -5.81 -0.72
CA GLN A 379 3.12 -4.37 -0.92
C GLN A 379 3.21 -3.58 0.39
N GLY A 380 2.54 -4.03 1.44
CA GLY A 380 2.56 -3.34 2.73
C GLY A 380 3.82 -3.59 3.56
N LEU A 381 4.63 -4.59 3.21
CA LEU A 381 5.91 -4.84 3.85
C LEU A 381 7.09 -4.16 3.13
N LEU A 382 6.90 -3.68 1.89
CA LEU A 382 7.97 -3.03 1.14
C LEU A 382 8.28 -1.63 1.72
N PRO A 383 9.55 -1.34 2.07
CA PRO A 383 9.95 -0.02 2.58
C PRO A 383 9.75 1.10 1.55
N TYR A 384 9.70 0.77 0.28
CA TYR A 384 9.43 1.66 -0.86
C TYR A 384 8.01 1.45 -1.44
N GLY A 385 7.14 0.73 -0.74
CA GLY A 385 5.74 0.59 -1.09
C GLY A 385 4.97 1.89 -0.83
N ALA A 386 4.03 2.21 -1.71
CA ALA A 386 3.26 3.45 -1.67
C ALA A 386 2.63 3.74 -0.30
N GLN A 387 2.03 2.73 0.31
CA GLN A 387 1.33 2.83 1.58
C GLN A 387 2.28 3.16 2.73
N VAL A 388 3.43 2.47 2.77
CA VAL A 388 4.48 2.69 3.78
C VAL A 388 5.06 4.10 3.64
N LEU A 389 5.42 4.49 2.42
CA LEU A 389 6.01 5.80 2.14
C LEU A 389 5.07 6.96 2.50
N LEU A 390 3.76 6.82 2.22
CA LEU A 390 2.78 7.85 2.59
C LEU A 390 2.72 8.05 4.11
N ILE A 391 2.63 6.96 4.89
CA ILE A 391 2.57 7.06 6.35
C ILE A 391 3.84 7.70 6.90
N ILE A 392 5.01 7.26 6.41
CA ILE A 392 6.30 7.82 6.79
C ILE A 392 6.39 9.30 6.43
N SER A 393 5.95 9.70 5.24
CA SER A 393 5.95 11.10 4.81
C SER A 393 5.05 11.98 5.69
N PHE A 394 3.84 11.51 6.01
CA PHE A 394 2.96 12.25 6.92
C PHE A 394 3.55 12.38 8.34
N SER A 395 4.32 11.39 8.79
CA SER A 395 5.03 11.46 10.07
C SER A 395 6.25 12.40 10.05
N LYS A 396 6.58 13.00 8.91
CA LYS A 396 7.77 13.85 8.73
C LYS A 396 9.06 13.17 9.18
N GLY A 397 9.17 11.86 8.92
CA GLY A 397 10.34 11.06 9.28
C GLY A 397 10.41 10.60 10.75
N LEU A 398 9.38 10.83 11.54
CA LEU A 398 9.32 10.32 12.94
C LEU A 398 9.07 8.81 13.01
N LEU A 399 8.53 8.20 11.94
CA LEU A 399 8.37 6.75 11.80
C LEU A 399 9.44 6.19 10.86
N ALA A 400 10.12 5.16 11.31
CA ALA A 400 10.94 4.32 10.44
C ALA A 400 10.10 3.19 9.82
N TRP A 401 10.57 2.61 8.72
CA TRP A 401 9.96 1.42 8.13
C TRP A 401 9.85 0.26 9.12
N SER A 402 10.90 0.04 9.95
CA SER A 402 10.91 -0.99 10.99
C SER A 402 9.77 -0.83 11.99
N ASP A 403 9.40 0.40 12.33
CA ASP A 403 8.32 0.68 13.27
C ASP A 403 6.97 0.23 12.71
N LEU A 404 6.73 0.52 11.43
CA LEU A 404 5.53 0.06 10.74
C LEU A 404 5.51 -1.45 10.60
N LEU A 405 6.64 -2.07 10.23
CA LEU A 405 6.74 -3.52 10.06
C LEU A 405 6.42 -4.28 11.36
N LEU A 406 6.95 -3.81 12.48
CA LEU A 406 6.76 -4.46 13.80
C LEU A 406 5.37 -4.23 14.38
N ASN A 407 4.66 -3.18 13.95
CA ASN A 407 3.34 -2.83 14.48
C ASN A 407 2.18 -3.11 13.51
N ALA A 408 2.46 -3.56 12.29
CA ALA A 408 1.45 -3.92 11.31
C ALA A 408 0.93 -5.36 11.53
N TRP A 409 0.32 -5.61 12.68
CA TRP A 409 -0.14 -6.93 13.15
C TRP A 409 -1.05 -7.65 12.16
N TYR A 410 -1.84 -6.90 11.39
CA TYR A 410 -2.73 -7.49 10.40
C TYR A 410 -1.99 -8.35 9.38
N TYR A 411 -0.80 -7.94 8.91
CA TYR A 411 -0.03 -8.71 7.92
C TYR A 411 0.47 -10.04 8.48
N LEU A 412 0.92 -10.04 9.74
CA LEU A 412 1.34 -11.26 10.41
C LEU A 412 0.18 -12.25 10.47
N PHE A 413 -0.98 -11.81 10.95
CA PHE A 413 -2.15 -12.69 11.07
C PHE A 413 -2.71 -13.08 9.71
N LEU A 414 -2.73 -12.17 8.73
CA LEU A 414 -3.17 -12.48 7.37
C LEU A 414 -2.27 -13.56 6.75
N PHE A 415 -0.96 -13.45 6.92
CA PHE A 415 -0.01 -14.46 6.44
C PHE A 415 -0.25 -15.83 7.12
N LEU A 416 -0.35 -15.85 8.45
CA LEU A 416 -0.57 -17.09 9.22
C LEU A 416 -1.91 -17.76 8.85
N VAL A 417 -3.00 -17.00 8.78
CA VAL A 417 -4.30 -17.53 8.40
C VAL A 417 -4.29 -18.02 6.94
N THR A 418 -3.57 -17.34 6.04
CA THR A 418 -3.42 -17.79 4.65
C THR A 418 -2.64 -19.10 4.57
N LEU A 419 -1.56 -19.26 5.37
CA LEU A 419 -0.86 -20.54 5.47
C LEU A 419 -1.78 -21.65 5.98
N LEU A 420 -2.60 -21.37 6.99
CA LEU A 420 -3.62 -22.33 7.47
C LEU A 420 -4.61 -22.67 6.36
N ALA A 421 -5.05 -21.70 5.56
CA ALA A 421 -5.97 -21.93 4.44
C ALA A 421 -5.35 -22.79 3.33
N ILE A 422 -4.03 -22.73 3.14
CA ILE A 422 -3.29 -23.53 2.15
C ILE A 422 -3.02 -24.95 2.68
N TYR A 423 -2.55 -25.07 3.92
CA TYR A 423 -2.02 -26.33 4.43
C TYR A 423 -3.03 -27.16 5.23
N SER A 424 -4.06 -26.55 5.84
CA SER A 424 -5.09 -27.25 6.60
C SER A 424 -6.23 -27.75 5.72
N ASN A 425 -6.36 -29.07 5.60
CA ASN A 425 -7.48 -29.68 4.88
C ASN A 425 -8.86 -29.42 5.55
N PHE A 426 -8.87 -29.14 6.85
CA PHE A 426 -10.10 -28.78 7.59
C PHE A 426 -10.56 -27.38 7.18
N TRP A 427 -9.67 -26.40 7.20
CA TRP A 427 -9.96 -25.02 6.83
C TRP A 427 -10.34 -24.91 5.35
N ASP A 428 -9.63 -25.63 4.49
CA ASP A 428 -9.95 -25.70 3.07
C ASP A 428 -11.39 -26.20 2.82
N ARG A 429 -11.82 -27.25 3.54
CA ARG A 429 -13.19 -27.75 3.45
C ARG A 429 -14.24 -26.73 3.91
N ILE A 430 -13.96 -25.95 4.95
CA ILE A 430 -14.85 -24.88 5.43
C ILE A 430 -14.98 -23.82 4.34
N ILE A 431 -13.85 -23.30 3.84
CA ILE A 431 -13.84 -22.29 2.77
C ILE A 431 -14.66 -22.79 1.57
N MET A 432 -14.40 -24.01 1.11
CA MET A 432 -15.06 -24.56 -0.07
C MET A 432 -16.55 -24.85 0.14
N LYS A 433 -16.97 -25.16 1.37
CA LYS A 433 -18.39 -25.38 1.71
C LYS A 433 -19.19 -24.08 1.70
N TYR A 434 -18.66 -23.01 2.27
CA TYR A 434 -19.38 -21.75 2.48
C TYR A 434 -19.13 -20.70 1.38
N SER A 435 -18.20 -20.96 0.45
CA SER A 435 -17.96 -20.10 -0.72
C SER A 435 -18.74 -20.52 -1.99
N LYS A 436 -19.64 -21.49 -1.86
CA LYS A 436 -20.56 -21.92 -2.93
C LYS A 436 -21.61 -20.87 -3.27
#